data_b921169aab91f04e11c6e9afbeadd1c3
#
_entry.id   b921169aab91f04e11c6e9afbeadd1c3
#
_cell.length_a   1.000
_cell.length_b   1.000
_cell.length_c   1.000
_cell.angle_alpha   90.00
_cell.angle_beta   90.00
_cell.angle_gamma   90.00
#
_symmetry.space_group_name_H-M   'P 1'
#
loop_
_entity.id
_entity.type
_entity.pdbx_description
1 polymer ?
#
loop_
_entity_poly.entity_id
_entity_poly.type
_entity_poly.pdbx_seq_one_letter_code
_entity_poly.pdbx_strand_id
1 'polypeptide(L)'
;MPDISAARQQRVGFPINGNSGAFQDITTGCKGEARPPRDPPRTMYLELFRLKELPFRLSPDPQFLYLSKQHARAKAYMESTIWFTDGFVVITGEIGAGKTTLIESFLKEIETDVVVAQINQTQVSAIDFLQAVLVQFGFSPFKMKKAELIATLNNFLIEQYAAGRKVLLIVDEAQNLSLRVLEEIRLLSGVETTKDKVLRIILCGQPELNEKLDAPELVQLAQRIRLRFHLSVLSPQETRAYIQHRLEVAGAGDREIFMEDTFPEIYRYTGGVPRLINTLCDTAMLSAFAANRDVVTLADVASAIDELRWVEYSARTQQSTRPPVVPAAADVDHDIDEPFRGPRSGPAPAPPQPATLGRLLVATDGRTVQEIPLRVGRIIVGRTTDNDLQIDSRFVSRHHCQIITTPHSCVIEDLNSTNGIYVKSRRVRRHYLNDGDVVVIGKHELIYVDERLHRVRSSFTDTQPGIAPPALETVESTGTSGRVEEFAQSSVLRRTEES
;
A
#
# COMPACT_ATOMS: atom_id res chain seq x y z
N MET A 1 9.98 -16.56 -54.81
CA MET A 1 9.97 -17.32 -53.56
C MET A 1 11.40 -17.45 -53.07
N PRO A 2 11.83 -16.68 -52.09
CA PRO A 2 13.04 -16.98 -51.34
C PRO A 2 12.67 -17.63 -50.01
N ASP A 3 13.49 -18.55 -49.68
CA ASP A 3 13.55 -19.49 -48.58
C ASP A 3 13.50 -18.83 -47.18
N ILE A 4 12.53 -19.20 -46.37
CA ILE A 4 12.42 -18.77 -44.94
C ILE A 4 12.70 -20.03 -44.07
N SER A 5 13.98 -20.35 -43.98
CA SER A 5 14.47 -21.44 -43.14
C SER A 5 15.76 -21.03 -42.43
N ALA A 6 15.74 -20.00 -41.56
CA ALA A 6 16.81 -19.76 -40.60
C ALA A 6 16.44 -18.66 -39.56
N ALA A 7 15.54 -18.96 -38.64
CA ALA A 7 15.44 -18.20 -37.37
C ALA A 7 14.89 -19.14 -36.27
N ARG A 8 15.69 -20.16 -35.97
CA ARG A 8 15.45 -21.04 -34.82
C ARG A 8 16.42 -20.65 -33.68
N GLN A 9 15.87 -20.43 -32.53
CA GLN A 9 16.49 -20.48 -31.22
C GLN A 9 17.41 -19.32 -30.81
N GLN A 10 16.80 -18.32 -30.17
CA GLN A 10 17.45 -17.68 -29.03
C GLN A 10 16.48 -17.67 -27.84
N ARG A 11 16.69 -18.64 -26.96
CA ARG A 11 16.18 -18.58 -25.58
C ARG A 11 16.93 -17.42 -24.90
N VAL A 12 16.22 -16.34 -24.61
CA VAL A 12 16.73 -15.29 -23.71
C VAL A 12 16.45 -15.77 -22.28
N GLY A 13 17.42 -16.53 -21.72
CA GLY A 13 17.53 -16.70 -20.29
C GLY A 13 18.08 -15.42 -19.71
N PHE A 14 17.41 -14.83 -18.73
CA PHE A 14 17.96 -13.74 -17.94
C PHE A 14 19.13 -14.25 -17.11
N PRO A 15 20.32 -13.63 -17.18
CA PRO A 15 21.44 -13.98 -16.31
C PRO A 15 21.17 -13.42 -14.91
N ILE A 16 21.20 -14.30 -13.92
CA ILE A 16 21.40 -13.94 -12.54
C ILE A 16 22.85 -13.38 -12.46
N ASN A 17 23.00 -12.10 -12.26
CA ASN A 17 24.29 -11.43 -12.11
C ASN A 17 24.95 -11.89 -10.79
N GLY A 18 25.81 -12.89 -10.93
CA GLY A 18 26.90 -13.12 -10.02
C GLY A 18 28.13 -12.34 -10.51
N ASN A 19 28.39 -11.19 -9.94
CA ASN A 19 29.59 -10.41 -10.24
C ASN A 19 30.72 -10.87 -9.30
N SER A 20 31.53 -11.82 -9.78
CA SER A 20 32.87 -12.12 -9.22
C SER A 20 33.91 -11.39 -10.03
N GLY A 21 34.14 -10.12 -9.72
CA GLY A 21 35.29 -9.35 -10.21
C GLY A 21 36.44 -9.45 -9.21
N ALA A 22 37.48 -10.15 -9.60
CA ALA A 22 38.76 -10.22 -8.90
C ALA A 22 39.38 -8.83 -8.74
N PHE A 23 39.58 -8.40 -7.51
CA PHE A 23 40.55 -7.36 -7.16
C PHE A 23 41.75 -8.02 -6.51
N GLN A 24 42.90 -7.83 -7.14
CA GLN A 24 44.22 -8.29 -6.65
C GLN A 24 44.65 -7.54 -5.40
N ASP A 25 45.29 -8.30 -4.56
CA ASP A 25 45.90 -7.97 -3.28
C ASP A 25 46.76 -6.70 -3.26
N ILE A 26 46.56 -5.90 -2.21
CA ILE A 26 47.63 -5.17 -1.55
C ILE A 26 47.55 -5.51 -0.06
N THR A 27 48.40 -6.45 0.35
CA THR A 27 48.64 -6.83 1.73
C THR A 27 49.43 -5.77 2.46
N THR A 28 48.96 -5.35 3.64
CA THR A 28 49.86 -5.26 4.82
C THR A 28 49.02 -5.28 6.11
N GLY A 29 49.15 -6.34 6.84
CA GLY A 29 49.23 -6.58 8.25
C GLY A 29 48.29 -5.90 9.25
N CYS A 30 47.19 -6.59 9.62
CA CYS A 30 46.76 -6.67 11.03
C CYS A 30 45.96 -7.97 11.18
N LYS A 31 46.56 -8.93 11.89
CA LYS A 31 45.85 -10.13 12.33
C LYS A 31 44.87 -9.76 13.45
N GLY A 32 43.65 -9.47 13.05
CA GLY A 32 42.48 -9.51 13.91
C GLY A 32 41.58 -10.55 13.31
N GLU A 33 41.34 -11.66 14.00
CA GLU A 33 40.31 -12.64 13.61
C GLU A 33 39.01 -11.92 13.45
N ALA A 34 38.58 -11.71 12.19
CA ALA A 34 37.24 -11.23 11.86
C ALA A 34 36.29 -12.34 12.30
N ARG A 35 35.60 -12.12 13.41
CA ARG A 35 34.40 -12.90 13.74
C ARG A 35 33.44 -12.84 12.53
N PRO A 36 32.94 -14.00 12.08
CA PRO A 36 31.93 -13.99 11.04
C PRO A 36 30.78 -13.04 11.45
N PRO A 37 30.15 -12.34 10.51
CA PRO A 37 29.02 -11.49 10.83
C PRO A 37 28.01 -12.32 11.60
N ARG A 38 27.65 -11.87 12.81
CA ARG A 38 26.59 -12.50 13.59
C ARG A 38 25.34 -12.42 12.75
N ASP A 39 24.78 -13.57 12.41
CA ASP A 39 23.45 -13.65 11.83
C ASP A 39 22.47 -12.83 12.67
N PRO A 40 21.48 -12.16 12.04
CA PRO A 40 20.56 -11.31 12.77
C PRO A 40 19.82 -12.12 13.85
N PRO A 41 19.32 -11.48 14.92
CA PRO A 41 18.74 -12.14 16.10
C PRO A 41 17.58 -13.11 15.82
N ARG A 42 17.15 -13.25 14.57
CA ARG A 42 16.13 -14.18 14.09
C ARG A 42 16.53 -15.66 14.14
N THR A 43 17.81 -15.98 14.18
CA THR A 43 18.29 -17.37 14.23
C THR A 43 18.05 -18.02 15.59
N MET A 44 18.15 -17.26 16.68
CA MET A 44 17.98 -17.79 18.05
C MET A 44 16.56 -18.31 18.33
N TYR A 45 15.52 -17.65 17.79
CA TYR A 45 14.13 -18.06 17.86
C TYR A 45 13.89 -19.42 17.19
N LEU A 46 14.48 -19.65 16.00
CA LEU A 46 14.34 -20.92 15.28
C LEU A 46 15.02 -22.08 16.02
N GLU A 47 16.16 -21.82 16.68
CA GLU A 47 16.89 -22.82 17.44
C GLU A 47 16.09 -23.33 18.65
N LEU A 48 15.45 -22.41 19.39
CA LEU A 48 14.62 -22.76 20.56
C LEU A 48 13.45 -23.66 20.16
N PHE A 49 12.72 -23.27 19.09
CA PHE A 49 11.61 -24.06 18.58
C PHE A 49 12.05 -25.20 17.65
N ARG A 50 13.37 -25.38 17.41
CA ARG A 50 13.94 -26.39 16.51
C ARG A 50 13.29 -26.40 15.12
N LEU A 51 13.07 -25.21 14.57
CA LEU A 51 12.49 -25.00 13.24
C LEU A 51 13.60 -24.76 12.21
N LYS A 52 13.35 -25.16 10.96
CA LYS A 52 14.26 -24.95 9.84
C LYS A 52 14.13 -23.55 9.26
N GLU A 53 12.93 -22.99 9.31
CA GLU A 53 12.59 -21.68 8.77
C GLU A 53 11.41 -21.04 9.50
N LEU A 54 11.18 -19.73 9.27
CA LEU A 54 10.12 -18.98 9.93
C LEU A 54 8.73 -19.44 9.45
N PRO A 55 7.88 -19.99 10.33
CA PRO A 55 6.58 -20.53 9.92
C PRO A 55 5.57 -19.47 9.50
N PHE A 56 5.64 -18.24 10.07
CA PHE A 56 4.61 -17.21 9.93
C PHE A 56 5.07 -15.98 9.15
N ARG A 57 5.89 -16.18 8.08
CA ARG A 57 6.28 -15.09 7.18
C ARG A 57 5.05 -14.45 6.53
N LEU A 58 5.09 -13.12 6.37
CA LEU A 58 4.03 -12.36 5.70
C LEU A 58 4.19 -12.32 4.18
N SER A 59 5.39 -12.59 3.65
CA SER A 59 5.62 -12.72 2.21
C SER A 59 4.91 -13.97 1.68
N PRO A 60 4.26 -13.87 0.52
CA PRO A 60 3.68 -15.02 -0.13
C PRO A 60 4.73 -16.11 -0.35
N ASP A 61 4.39 -17.34 0.01
CA ASP A 61 5.21 -18.51 -0.26
C ASP A 61 4.29 -19.71 -0.53
N PRO A 62 4.26 -20.20 -1.76
CA PRO A 62 3.41 -21.32 -2.14
C PRO A 62 3.69 -22.62 -1.38
N GLN A 63 4.87 -22.81 -0.79
CA GLN A 63 5.17 -24.00 0.01
C GLN A 63 4.37 -24.01 1.33
N PHE A 64 4.06 -22.83 1.86
CA PHE A 64 3.27 -22.63 3.06
C PHE A 64 1.76 -22.48 2.79
N LEU A 65 1.31 -22.72 1.56
CA LEU A 65 -0.10 -22.60 1.22
C LEU A 65 -0.89 -23.75 1.85
N TYR A 66 -1.74 -23.42 2.81
CA TYR A 66 -2.77 -24.32 3.31
C TYR A 66 -4.01 -24.28 2.42
N LEU A 67 -4.29 -25.36 1.73
CA LEU A 67 -5.47 -25.48 0.87
C LEU A 67 -6.73 -25.79 1.71
N SER A 68 -7.35 -24.76 2.28
CA SER A 68 -8.68 -24.90 2.86
C SER A 68 -9.69 -25.32 1.78
N LYS A 69 -10.88 -25.78 2.19
CA LYS A 69 -11.95 -26.14 1.23
C LYS A 69 -12.25 -25.00 0.25
N GLN A 70 -12.23 -23.75 0.73
CA GLN A 70 -12.50 -22.58 -0.11
C GLN A 70 -11.33 -22.30 -1.06
N HIS A 71 -10.07 -22.42 -0.59
CA HIS A 71 -8.88 -22.25 -1.44
C HIS A 71 -8.82 -23.33 -2.53
N ALA A 72 -9.12 -24.59 -2.20
CA ALA A 72 -9.19 -25.67 -3.19
C ALA A 72 -10.25 -25.41 -4.26
N ARG A 73 -11.44 -24.90 -3.87
CA ARG A 73 -12.48 -24.52 -4.82
C ARG A 73 -12.06 -23.32 -5.70
N ALA A 74 -11.48 -22.28 -5.10
CA ALA A 74 -10.98 -21.13 -5.84
C ALA A 74 -9.92 -21.56 -6.86
N LYS A 75 -8.98 -22.43 -6.47
CA LYS A 75 -7.96 -23.00 -7.35
C LYS A 75 -8.59 -23.78 -8.51
N ALA A 76 -9.53 -24.67 -8.24
CA ALA A 76 -10.25 -25.42 -9.27
C ALA A 76 -10.99 -24.50 -10.25
N TYR A 77 -11.53 -23.35 -9.79
CA TYR A 77 -12.13 -22.36 -10.68
C TYR A 77 -11.09 -21.64 -11.54
N MET A 78 -9.90 -21.33 -11.00
CA MET A 78 -8.79 -20.77 -11.78
C MET A 78 -8.33 -21.76 -12.85
N GLU A 79 -8.15 -23.04 -12.50
CA GLU A 79 -7.80 -24.12 -13.44
C GLU A 79 -8.87 -24.28 -14.51
N SER A 80 -10.15 -24.25 -14.12
CA SER A 80 -11.26 -24.36 -15.07
C SER A 80 -11.26 -23.24 -16.12
N THR A 81 -10.69 -22.05 -15.80
CA THR A 81 -10.57 -20.92 -16.72
C THR A 81 -9.70 -21.29 -17.94
N ILE A 82 -8.72 -22.18 -17.76
CA ILE A 82 -7.82 -22.58 -18.83
C ILE A 82 -8.54 -23.54 -19.81
N TRP A 83 -9.38 -24.42 -19.29
CA TRP A 83 -9.99 -25.51 -20.08
C TRP A 83 -11.29 -25.12 -20.75
N PHE A 84 -12.04 -24.16 -20.21
CA PHE A 84 -13.31 -23.72 -20.79
C PHE A 84 -13.15 -22.62 -21.83
N THR A 85 -14.04 -22.59 -22.80
CA THR A 85 -14.05 -21.61 -23.91
C THR A 85 -14.35 -20.19 -23.43
N ASP A 86 -15.15 -20.04 -22.36
CA ASP A 86 -15.58 -18.74 -21.79
C ASP A 86 -14.81 -18.42 -20.50
N GLY A 87 -13.50 -18.43 -20.58
CA GLY A 87 -12.62 -18.31 -19.42
C GLY A 87 -12.52 -16.92 -18.82
N PHE A 88 -13.60 -16.40 -18.17
CA PHE A 88 -13.53 -15.17 -17.39
C PHE A 88 -14.06 -15.43 -15.99
N VAL A 89 -13.14 -15.38 -14.99
CA VAL A 89 -13.41 -15.67 -13.58
C VAL A 89 -12.99 -14.49 -12.72
N VAL A 90 -13.79 -14.21 -11.70
CA VAL A 90 -13.51 -13.21 -10.66
C VAL A 90 -13.41 -13.90 -9.31
N ILE A 91 -12.30 -13.66 -8.60
CA ILE A 91 -12.07 -14.16 -7.25
C ILE A 91 -11.92 -12.97 -6.34
N THR A 92 -12.86 -12.82 -5.41
CA THR A 92 -12.79 -11.79 -4.39
C THR A 92 -12.50 -12.40 -3.01
N GLY A 93 -12.06 -11.60 -2.07
CA GLY A 93 -11.83 -12.02 -0.68
C GLY A 93 -11.16 -10.92 0.11
N GLU A 94 -11.25 -11.01 1.43
CA GLU A 94 -10.72 -10.03 2.35
C GLU A 94 -9.20 -9.81 2.19
N ILE A 95 -8.71 -8.68 2.67
CA ILE A 95 -7.27 -8.38 2.72
C ILE A 95 -6.58 -9.44 3.57
N GLY A 96 -5.56 -10.09 3.00
CA GLY A 96 -4.83 -11.14 3.72
C GLY A 96 -5.48 -12.53 3.72
N ALA A 97 -6.56 -12.74 2.96
CA ALA A 97 -7.20 -14.06 2.78
C ALA A 97 -6.36 -15.07 1.99
N GLY A 98 -5.21 -14.70 1.43
CA GLY A 98 -4.30 -15.60 0.72
C GLY A 98 -4.47 -15.63 -0.80
N LYS A 99 -5.19 -14.67 -1.41
CA LYS A 99 -5.42 -14.59 -2.86
C LYS A 99 -4.13 -14.64 -3.68
N THR A 100 -3.16 -13.80 -3.35
CA THR A 100 -1.86 -13.73 -4.07
C THR A 100 -1.09 -15.05 -3.94
N THR A 101 -1.05 -15.67 -2.76
CA THR A 101 -0.40 -16.97 -2.55
C THR A 101 -1.09 -18.07 -3.36
N LEU A 102 -2.41 -18.00 -3.49
CA LEU A 102 -3.20 -18.91 -4.32
C LEU A 102 -2.85 -18.74 -5.81
N ILE A 103 -2.73 -17.50 -6.30
CA ILE A 103 -2.28 -17.20 -7.68
C ILE A 103 -0.89 -17.79 -7.93
N GLU A 104 0.05 -17.56 -7.01
CA GLU A 104 1.42 -18.07 -7.14
C GLU A 104 1.48 -19.60 -7.14
N SER A 105 0.68 -20.27 -6.30
CA SER A 105 0.54 -21.73 -6.32
C SER A 105 -0.04 -22.24 -7.64
N PHE A 106 -1.09 -21.60 -8.11
CA PHE A 106 -1.71 -21.92 -9.40
C PHE A 106 -0.72 -21.76 -10.56
N LEU A 107 0.07 -20.66 -10.58
CA LEU A 107 1.06 -20.41 -11.63
C LEU A 107 2.21 -21.43 -11.64
N LYS A 108 2.58 -22.00 -10.50
CA LYS A 108 3.60 -23.06 -10.42
C LYS A 108 3.16 -24.37 -11.06
N GLU A 109 1.86 -24.62 -11.09
CA GLU A 109 1.28 -25.87 -11.58
C GLU A 109 0.72 -25.77 -13.02
N ILE A 110 0.74 -24.55 -13.59
CA ILE A 110 0.29 -24.33 -14.97
C ILE A 110 1.19 -25.07 -15.96
N GLU A 111 0.55 -25.70 -16.93
CA GLU A 111 1.21 -26.38 -18.04
C GLU A 111 2.00 -25.40 -18.93
N THR A 112 3.03 -25.90 -19.59
CA THR A 112 3.97 -25.09 -20.39
C THR A 112 3.38 -24.51 -21.67
N ASP A 113 2.19 -24.97 -22.08
CA ASP A 113 1.47 -24.49 -23.26
C ASP A 113 0.57 -23.26 -23.00
N VAL A 114 0.54 -22.78 -21.76
CA VAL A 114 -0.21 -21.57 -21.37
C VAL A 114 0.73 -20.37 -21.30
N VAL A 115 0.44 -19.33 -22.07
CA VAL A 115 1.15 -18.05 -22.02
C VAL A 115 0.44 -17.13 -21.03
N VAL A 116 1.16 -16.71 -19.99
CA VAL A 116 0.58 -15.94 -18.87
C VAL A 116 1.09 -14.51 -18.87
N ALA A 117 0.17 -13.55 -18.70
CA ALA A 117 0.45 -12.19 -18.28
C ALA A 117 -0.10 -11.97 -16.88
N GLN A 118 0.75 -11.54 -15.93
CA GLN A 118 0.34 -11.21 -14.58
C GLN A 118 0.54 -9.72 -14.31
N ILE A 119 -0.52 -9.03 -13.91
CA ILE A 119 -0.53 -7.61 -13.59
C ILE A 119 -0.85 -7.43 -12.11
N ASN A 120 0.13 -6.87 -11.36
CA ASN A 120 0.00 -6.58 -9.94
C ASN A 120 -0.09 -5.06 -9.67
N GLN A 121 0.33 -4.23 -10.64
CA GLN A 121 0.19 -2.78 -10.57
C GLN A 121 -1.09 -2.35 -11.25
N THR A 122 -2.10 -2.00 -10.48
CA THR A 122 -3.47 -1.75 -10.97
C THR A 122 -3.88 -0.27 -10.90
N GLN A 123 -3.07 0.60 -10.30
CA GLN A 123 -3.26 2.06 -10.34
C GLN A 123 -2.61 2.66 -11.60
N VAL A 124 -3.14 2.33 -12.76
CA VAL A 124 -2.57 2.70 -14.06
C VAL A 124 -3.65 3.28 -14.98
N SER A 125 -3.23 4.08 -15.97
CA SER A 125 -4.13 4.50 -17.04
C SER A 125 -4.45 3.33 -17.99
N ALA A 126 -5.50 3.47 -18.82
CA ALA A 126 -5.87 2.46 -19.80
C ALA A 126 -4.74 2.15 -20.81
N ILE A 127 -3.94 3.15 -21.17
CA ILE A 127 -2.79 2.99 -22.08
C ILE A 127 -1.67 2.25 -21.36
N ASP A 128 -1.34 2.65 -20.13
CA ASP A 128 -0.28 2.01 -19.35
C ASP A 128 -0.64 0.54 -19.01
N PHE A 129 -1.93 0.26 -18.79
CA PHE A 129 -2.41 -1.11 -18.60
C PHE A 129 -2.16 -1.98 -19.85
N LEU A 130 -2.53 -1.49 -21.05
CA LEU A 130 -2.28 -2.21 -22.31
C LEU A 130 -0.78 -2.41 -22.55
N GLN A 131 0.04 -1.40 -22.24
CA GLN A 131 1.49 -1.51 -22.32
C GLN A 131 2.02 -2.56 -21.35
N ALA A 132 1.56 -2.57 -20.10
CA ALA A 132 1.97 -3.55 -19.09
C ALA A 132 1.62 -4.97 -19.53
N VAL A 133 0.43 -5.21 -20.08
CA VAL A 133 0.02 -6.51 -20.64
C VAL A 133 0.96 -6.94 -21.78
N LEU A 134 1.26 -6.05 -22.72
CA LEU A 134 2.19 -6.35 -23.82
C LEU A 134 3.62 -6.61 -23.35
N VAL A 135 4.10 -5.88 -22.32
CA VAL A 135 5.42 -6.14 -21.71
C VAL A 135 5.48 -7.54 -21.11
N GLN A 136 4.41 -7.99 -20.45
CA GLN A 136 4.35 -9.35 -19.91
C GLN A 136 4.40 -10.42 -21.01
N PHE A 137 3.91 -10.10 -22.19
CA PHE A 137 4.02 -10.98 -23.37
C PHE A 137 5.34 -10.82 -24.16
N GLY A 138 6.29 -10.02 -23.65
CA GLY A 138 7.64 -9.86 -24.22
C GLY A 138 7.79 -8.76 -25.27
N PHE A 139 6.83 -7.86 -25.40
CA PHE A 139 6.90 -6.72 -26.31
C PHE A 139 7.54 -5.47 -25.66
N SER A 140 7.94 -4.50 -26.48
CA SER A 140 8.45 -3.19 -26.05
C SER A 140 7.55 -2.04 -26.54
N PRO A 141 6.36 -1.84 -25.92
CA PRO A 141 5.27 -1.02 -26.48
C PRO A 141 5.38 0.49 -26.19
N PHE A 142 6.46 0.98 -25.58
CA PHE A 142 6.53 2.33 -24.93
C PHE A 142 6.35 3.54 -25.86
N LYS A 143 6.39 3.37 -27.19
CA LYS A 143 6.18 4.45 -28.17
C LYS A 143 4.91 4.29 -28.98
N MET A 144 4.12 3.25 -28.72
CA MET A 144 2.95 2.90 -29.50
C MET A 144 1.73 3.73 -29.08
N LYS A 145 0.90 4.11 -30.07
CA LYS A 145 -0.43 4.68 -29.80
C LYS A 145 -1.40 3.59 -29.37
N LYS A 146 -2.52 3.98 -28.71
CA LYS A 146 -3.52 3.03 -28.22
C LYS A 146 -4.00 2.04 -29.30
N ALA A 147 -4.26 2.52 -30.50
CA ALA A 147 -4.71 1.68 -31.60
C ALA A 147 -3.65 0.63 -32.02
N GLU A 148 -2.38 1.00 -31.99
CA GLU A 148 -1.25 0.10 -32.29
C GLU A 148 -1.08 -0.94 -31.19
N LEU A 149 -1.26 -0.55 -29.90
CA LEU A 149 -1.22 -1.48 -28.76
C LEU A 149 -2.29 -2.56 -28.88
N ILE A 150 -3.53 -2.14 -29.19
CA ILE A 150 -4.67 -3.07 -29.37
C ILE A 150 -4.42 -3.99 -30.58
N ALA A 151 -3.97 -3.45 -31.71
CA ALA A 151 -3.68 -4.24 -32.90
C ALA A 151 -2.56 -5.27 -32.63
N THR A 152 -1.47 -4.86 -31.97
CA THR A 152 -0.36 -5.76 -31.62
C THR A 152 -0.83 -6.87 -30.69
N LEU A 153 -1.63 -6.53 -29.69
CA LEU A 153 -2.17 -7.52 -28.75
C LEU A 153 -3.11 -8.52 -29.46
N ASN A 154 -4.01 -8.03 -30.32
CA ASN A 154 -4.92 -8.87 -31.08
C ASN A 154 -4.17 -9.84 -32.01
N ASN A 155 -3.16 -9.33 -32.74
CA ASN A 155 -2.33 -10.17 -33.60
C ASN A 155 -1.61 -11.26 -32.79
N PHE A 156 -1.01 -10.89 -31.67
CA PHE A 156 -0.37 -11.83 -30.77
C PHE A 156 -1.34 -12.92 -30.28
N LEU A 157 -2.54 -12.55 -29.84
CA LEU A 157 -3.57 -13.49 -29.37
C LEU A 157 -3.96 -14.49 -30.47
N ILE A 158 -4.14 -14.01 -31.72
CA ILE A 158 -4.48 -14.85 -32.88
C ILE A 158 -3.32 -15.79 -33.20
N GLU A 159 -2.07 -15.31 -33.17
CA GLU A 159 -0.87 -16.14 -33.38
C GLU A 159 -0.73 -17.24 -32.34
N GLN A 160 -0.94 -16.92 -31.06
CA GLN A 160 -0.92 -17.93 -30.00
C GLN A 160 -2.01 -18.97 -30.18
N TYR A 161 -3.22 -18.54 -30.53
CA TYR A 161 -4.32 -19.45 -30.80
C TYR A 161 -4.03 -20.39 -32.01
N ALA A 162 -3.49 -19.83 -33.10
CA ALA A 162 -3.08 -20.62 -34.27
C ALA A 162 -1.98 -21.65 -33.95
N ALA A 163 -1.11 -21.30 -32.96
CA ALA A 163 -0.10 -22.21 -32.44
C ALA A 163 -0.63 -23.23 -31.40
N GLY A 164 -1.93 -23.27 -31.14
CA GLY A 164 -2.58 -24.15 -30.16
C GLY A 164 -2.29 -23.77 -28.69
N ARG A 165 -1.70 -22.60 -28.44
CA ARG A 165 -1.37 -22.15 -27.08
C ARG A 165 -2.51 -21.32 -26.50
N LYS A 166 -2.76 -21.48 -25.22
CA LYS A 166 -3.75 -20.73 -24.45
C LYS A 166 -3.11 -19.47 -23.89
N VAL A 167 -3.83 -18.35 -23.89
CA VAL A 167 -3.36 -17.09 -23.30
C VAL A 167 -4.21 -16.73 -22.10
N LEU A 168 -3.55 -16.46 -20.97
CA LEU A 168 -4.17 -16.15 -19.70
C LEU A 168 -3.67 -14.78 -19.18
N LEU A 169 -4.61 -13.90 -18.87
CA LEU A 169 -4.36 -12.64 -18.18
C LEU A 169 -4.85 -12.77 -16.74
N ILE A 170 -3.94 -12.58 -15.78
CA ILE A 170 -4.26 -12.52 -14.36
C ILE A 170 -4.04 -11.09 -13.89
N VAL A 171 -5.04 -10.51 -13.25
CA VAL A 171 -4.93 -9.17 -12.63
C VAL A 171 -5.18 -9.32 -11.14
N ASP A 172 -4.16 -9.10 -10.32
CA ASP A 172 -4.28 -9.05 -8.87
C ASP A 172 -4.60 -7.63 -8.41
N GLU A 173 -5.18 -7.46 -7.22
CA GLU A 173 -5.64 -6.17 -6.67
C GLU A 173 -6.56 -5.40 -7.64
N ALA A 174 -7.41 -6.12 -8.38
CA ALA A 174 -8.26 -5.56 -9.44
C ALA A 174 -9.30 -4.53 -8.96
N GLN A 175 -9.61 -4.45 -7.65
CA GLN A 175 -10.45 -3.39 -7.10
C GLN A 175 -9.85 -1.98 -7.29
N ASN A 176 -8.54 -1.87 -7.52
CA ASN A 176 -7.88 -0.58 -7.77
C ASN A 176 -8.00 -0.12 -9.24
N LEU A 177 -8.43 -0.99 -10.16
CA LEU A 177 -8.64 -0.64 -11.55
C LEU A 177 -9.74 0.44 -11.68
N SER A 178 -9.50 1.43 -12.55
CA SER A 178 -10.54 2.39 -12.92
C SER A 178 -11.60 1.73 -13.83
N LEU A 179 -12.81 2.31 -13.88
CA LEU A 179 -13.87 1.85 -14.78
C LEU A 179 -13.40 1.81 -16.24
N ARG A 180 -12.54 2.77 -16.64
CA ARG A 180 -11.97 2.84 -18.00
C ARG A 180 -11.05 1.65 -18.30
N VAL A 181 -10.26 1.19 -17.32
CA VAL A 181 -9.40 0.00 -17.49
C VAL A 181 -10.23 -1.26 -17.52
N LEU A 182 -11.27 -1.36 -16.68
CA LEU A 182 -12.20 -2.49 -16.72
C LEU A 182 -12.95 -2.57 -18.07
N GLU A 183 -13.24 -1.43 -18.69
CA GLU A 183 -13.82 -1.39 -20.03
C GLU A 183 -12.81 -1.86 -21.10
N GLU A 184 -11.50 -1.53 -20.98
CA GLU A 184 -10.48 -2.11 -21.86
C GLU A 184 -10.40 -3.63 -21.71
N ILE A 185 -10.47 -4.13 -20.47
CA ILE A 185 -10.52 -5.59 -20.23
C ILE A 185 -11.74 -6.21 -20.91
N ARG A 186 -12.89 -5.55 -20.87
CA ARG A 186 -14.09 -5.97 -21.60
C ARG A 186 -13.83 -6.05 -23.11
N LEU A 187 -13.20 -5.04 -23.69
CA LEU A 187 -12.88 -5.02 -25.11
C LEU A 187 -11.90 -6.15 -25.48
N LEU A 188 -10.86 -6.36 -24.67
CA LEU A 188 -9.91 -7.46 -24.87
C LEU A 188 -10.55 -8.84 -24.77
N SER A 189 -11.49 -9.02 -23.84
CA SER A 189 -12.24 -10.28 -23.71
C SER A 189 -13.17 -10.57 -24.90
N GLY A 190 -13.36 -9.58 -25.78
CA GLY A 190 -14.14 -9.70 -27.02
C GLY A 190 -13.36 -10.29 -28.17
N VAL A 191 -12.05 -10.50 -28.05
CA VAL A 191 -11.26 -11.16 -29.10
C VAL A 191 -11.62 -12.65 -29.11
N GLU A 192 -12.32 -13.05 -30.16
CA GLU A 192 -12.83 -14.40 -30.31
C GLU A 192 -12.63 -14.91 -31.73
N THR A 193 -12.52 -16.20 -31.86
CA THR A 193 -12.66 -16.93 -33.12
C THR A 193 -14.10 -17.41 -33.28
N THR A 194 -14.42 -18.09 -34.37
CA THR A 194 -15.77 -18.63 -34.59
C THR A 194 -16.25 -19.61 -33.51
N LYS A 195 -15.34 -20.13 -32.67
CA LYS A 195 -15.67 -21.17 -31.68
C LYS A 195 -15.20 -20.90 -30.28
N ASP A 196 -14.09 -20.09 -30.09
CA ASP A 196 -13.42 -19.97 -28.82
C ASP A 196 -13.05 -18.53 -28.51
N LYS A 197 -13.07 -18.16 -27.22
CA LYS A 197 -12.41 -16.96 -26.69
C LYS A 197 -10.89 -17.20 -26.66
N VAL A 198 -10.15 -16.25 -27.24
CA VAL A 198 -8.69 -16.38 -27.39
C VAL A 198 -7.97 -16.00 -26.10
N LEU A 199 -8.53 -15.02 -25.37
CA LEU A 199 -7.97 -14.53 -24.10
C LEU A 199 -8.83 -15.01 -22.92
N ARG A 200 -8.18 -15.65 -21.97
CA ARG A 200 -8.75 -16.06 -20.69
C ARG A 200 -8.36 -15.04 -19.62
N ILE A 201 -9.26 -14.74 -18.70
CA ILE A 201 -9.05 -13.65 -17.73
C ILE A 201 -9.42 -14.12 -16.33
N ILE A 202 -8.52 -13.85 -15.38
CA ILE A 202 -8.77 -14.00 -13.95
C ILE A 202 -8.56 -12.65 -13.30
N LEU A 203 -9.62 -12.09 -12.69
CA LEU A 203 -9.51 -10.91 -11.83
C LEU A 203 -9.55 -11.35 -10.38
N CYS A 204 -8.52 -10.99 -9.64
CA CYS A 204 -8.45 -11.19 -8.20
C CYS A 204 -8.50 -9.83 -7.49
N GLY A 205 -9.30 -9.71 -6.43
CA GLY A 205 -9.44 -8.43 -5.74
C GLY A 205 -10.13 -8.53 -4.39
N GLN A 206 -10.36 -7.38 -3.79
CA GLN A 206 -11.13 -7.22 -2.57
C GLN A 206 -12.63 -7.21 -2.87
N PRO A 207 -13.52 -7.34 -1.87
CA PRO A 207 -14.98 -7.37 -2.08
C PRO A 207 -15.53 -6.17 -2.87
N GLU A 208 -14.90 -5.00 -2.75
CA GLU A 208 -15.26 -3.76 -3.47
C GLU A 208 -15.18 -3.92 -5.00
N LEU A 209 -14.44 -4.93 -5.49
CA LEU A 209 -14.43 -5.27 -6.90
C LEU A 209 -15.81 -5.70 -7.39
N ASN A 210 -16.59 -6.42 -6.57
CA ASN A 210 -17.94 -6.83 -6.94
C ASN A 210 -18.86 -5.61 -7.09
N GLU A 211 -18.78 -4.65 -6.17
CA GLU A 211 -19.55 -3.40 -6.23
C GLU A 211 -19.24 -2.63 -7.52
N LYS A 212 -17.95 -2.55 -7.90
CA LYS A 212 -17.56 -1.93 -9.17
C LYS A 212 -18.10 -2.67 -10.39
N LEU A 213 -18.04 -4.01 -10.39
CA LEU A 213 -18.52 -4.83 -11.50
C LEU A 213 -20.05 -4.82 -11.64
N ASP A 214 -20.75 -4.47 -10.57
CA ASP A 214 -22.21 -4.32 -10.58
C ASP A 214 -22.67 -2.90 -10.99
N ALA A 215 -21.72 -1.98 -11.23
CA ALA A 215 -22.02 -0.64 -11.71
C ALA A 215 -22.70 -0.67 -13.09
N PRO A 216 -23.68 0.22 -13.34
CA PRO A 216 -24.41 0.26 -14.61
C PRO A 216 -23.53 0.38 -15.86
N GLU A 217 -22.38 1.05 -15.73
CA GLU A 217 -21.40 1.25 -16.80
C GLU A 217 -20.70 -0.05 -17.21
N LEU A 218 -20.66 -1.04 -16.32
CA LEU A 218 -19.96 -2.31 -16.53
C LEU A 218 -20.87 -3.54 -16.75
N VAL A 219 -22.17 -3.33 -16.98
CA VAL A 219 -23.13 -4.43 -17.21
C VAL A 219 -22.67 -5.38 -18.31
N GLN A 220 -22.09 -4.85 -19.41
CA GLN A 220 -21.58 -5.68 -20.49
C GLN A 220 -20.35 -6.50 -20.10
N LEU A 221 -19.49 -6.00 -19.21
CA LEU A 221 -18.38 -6.76 -18.64
C LEU A 221 -18.92 -7.83 -17.69
N ALA A 222 -19.86 -7.47 -16.82
CA ALA A 222 -20.48 -8.37 -15.86
C ALA A 222 -21.12 -9.60 -16.54
N GLN A 223 -21.74 -9.43 -17.72
CA GLN A 223 -22.33 -10.52 -18.52
C GLN A 223 -21.29 -11.48 -19.09
N ARG A 224 -20.02 -11.08 -19.21
CA ARG A 224 -18.93 -11.95 -19.70
C ARG A 224 -18.28 -12.74 -18.59
N ILE A 225 -18.51 -12.35 -17.33
CA ILE A 225 -17.96 -13.08 -16.17
C ILE A 225 -18.76 -14.36 -15.98
N ARG A 226 -18.10 -15.47 -16.22
CA ARG A 226 -18.72 -16.79 -16.07
C ARG A 226 -18.96 -17.16 -14.62
N LEU A 227 -18.01 -16.79 -13.75
CA LEU A 227 -18.02 -17.16 -12.34
C LEU A 227 -17.46 -16.03 -11.47
N ARG A 228 -18.18 -15.73 -10.42
CA ARG A 228 -17.69 -14.92 -9.30
C ARG A 228 -17.59 -15.81 -8.07
N PHE A 229 -16.43 -15.86 -7.48
CA PHE A 229 -16.18 -16.64 -6.28
C PHE A 229 -15.63 -15.74 -5.17
N HIS A 230 -16.21 -15.84 -3.99
CA HIS A 230 -15.72 -15.15 -2.82
C HIS A 230 -14.93 -16.12 -1.94
N LEU A 231 -13.62 -15.83 -1.76
CA LEU A 231 -12.73 -16.56 -0.88
C LEU A 231 -12.95 -16.09 0.56
N SER A 232 -13.68 -16.88 1.32
CA SER A 232 -13.94 -16.61 2.72
C SER A 232 -12.70 -16.83 3.59
N VAL A 233 -12.68 -16.21 4.76
CA VAL A 233 -11.69 -16.45 5.80
C VAL A 233 -11.78 -17.89 6.33
N LEU A 234 -10.74 -18.34 7.03
CA LEU A 234 -10.69 -19.68 7.61
C LEU A 234 -11.69 -19.83 8.77
N SER A 235 -12.33 -20.98 8.87
CA SER A 235 -13.12 -21.36 10.04
C SER A 235 -12.21 -21.61 11.28
N PRO A 236 -12.76 -21.71 12.51
CA PRO A 236 -11.96 -22.04 13.69
C PRO A 236 -11.13 -23.32 13.53
N GLN A 237 -11.72 -24.37 12.95
CA GLN A 237 -11.04 -25.65 12.71
C GLN A 237 -9.95 -25.51 11.64
N GLU A 238 -10.23 -24.76 10.57
CA GLU A 238 -9.25 -24.50 9.53
C GLU A 238 -8.12 -23.57 10.01
N THR A 239 -8.40 -22.65 10.93
CA THR A 239 -7.37 -21.79 11.57
C THR A 239 -6.36 -22.63 12.33
N ARG A 240 -6.82 -23.58 13.15
CA ARG A 240 -5.95 -24.53 13.82
C ARG A 240 -5.12 -25.34 12.83
N ALA A 241 -5.78 -25.96 11.84
CA ALA A 241 -5.10 -26.76 10.83
C ALA A 241 -4.09 -25.93 10.01
N TYR A 242 -4.41 -24.67 9.74
CA TYR A 242 -3.51 -23.72 9.09
C TYR A 242 -2.23 -23.48 9.90
N ILE A 243 -2.35 -23.21 11.19
CA ILE A 243 -1.20 -23.00 12.09
C ILE A 243 -0.34 -24.25 12.14
N GLN A 244 -0.95 -25.42 12.33
CA GLN A 244 -0.26 -26.71 12.37
C GLN A 244 0.48 -27.00 11.06
N HIS A 245 -0.18 -26.81 9.92
CA HIS A 245 0.43 -26.99 8.60
C HIS A 245 1.67 -26.10 8.39
N ARG A 246 1.60 -24.83 8.79
CA ARG A 246 2.74 -23.92 8.66
C ARG A 246 3.93 -24.32 9.55
N LEU A 247 3.64 -24.81 10.76
CA LEU A 247 4.67 -25.33 11.66
C LEU A 247 5.30 -26.62 11.11
N GLU A 248 4.48 -27.51 10.56
CA GLU A 248 4.93 -28.74 9.92
C GLU A 248 5.89 -28.46 8.76
N VAL A 249 5.49 -27.56 7.84
CA VAL A 249 6.33 -27.14 6.71
C VAL A 249 7.63 -26.50 7.21
N ALA A 250 7.58 -25.73 8.29
CA ALA A 250 8.75 -25.13 8.91
C ALA A 250 9.65 -26.14 9.66
N GLY A 251 9.24 -27.42 9.73
CA GLY A 251 10.04 -28.49 10.32
C GLY A 251 9.74 -28.80 11.78
N ALA A 252 8.57 -28.43 12.30
CA ALA A 252 8.16 -28.79 13.65
C ALA A 252 7.99 -30.30 13.83
N GLY A 253 7.59 -31.05 12.77
CA GLY A 253 7.19 -32.45 12.88
C GLY A 253 5.96 -32.60 13.79
N ASP A 254 5.92 -33.65 14.60
CA ASP A 254 4.78 -33.95 15.49
C ASP A 254 4.78 -33.15 16.80
N ARG A 255 5.61 -32.10 16.92
CA ARG A 255 5.70 -31.29 18.15
C ARG A 255 4.56 -30.29 18.26
N GLU A 256 3.92 -30.27 19.41
CA GLU A 256 2.95 -29.25 19.75
C GLU A 256 3.67 -27.97 20.23
N ILE A 257 3.79 -26.97 19.33
CA ILE A 257 4.40 -25.69 19.65
C ILE A 257 3.37 -24.73 20.26
N PHE A 258 2.10 -24.81 19.85
CA PHE A 258 0.99 -24.05 20.43
C PHE A 258 0.12 -24.95 21.28
N MET A 259 -0.15 -24.55 22.53
CA MET A 259 -1.09 -25.26 23.38
C MET A 259 -2.52 -25.16 22.84
N GLU A 260 -3.33 -26.19 23.13
CA GLU A 260 -4.70 -26.33 22.58
C GLU A 260 -5.62 -25.15 22.90
N ASP A 261 -5.48 -24.57 24.08
CA ASP A 261 -6.27 -23.43 24.58
C ASP A 261 -5.93 -22.09 23.88
N THR A 262 -4.85 -22.03 23.11
CA THR A 262 -4.44 -20.83 22.35
C THR A 262 -5.26 -20.62 21.08
N PHE A 263 -5.72 -21.69 20.41
CA PHE A 263 -6.39 -21.59 19.12
C PHE A 263 -7.70 -20.81 19.13
N PRO A 264 -8.60 -20.98 20.14
CA PRO A 264 -9.82 -20.18 20.22
C PRO A 264 -9.53 -18.68 20.35
N GLU A 265 -8.51 -18.31 21.13
CA GLU A 265 -8.13 -16.91 21.34
C GLU A 265 -7.48 -16.32 20.08
N ILE A 266 -6.60 -17.07 19.41
CA ILE A 266 -6.05 -16.66 18.11
C ILE A 266 -7.19 -16.41 17.13
N TYR A 267 -8.17 -17.30 17.04
CA TYR A 267 -9.30 -17.10 16.13
C TYR A 267 -10.14 -15.87 16.51
N ARG A 268 -10.39 -15.64 17.79
CA ARG A 268 -11.16 -14.48 18.30
C ARG A 268 -10.59 -13.15 17.85
N TYR A 269 -9.25 -13.01 17.83
CA TYR A 269 -8.56 -11.77 17.45
C TYR A 269 -8.21 -11.68 15.98
N THR A 270 -8.18 -12.79 15.25
CA THR A 270 -7.82 -12.81 13.83
C THR A 270 -9.01 -12.99 12.89
N GLY A 271 -10.16 -13.48 13.41
CA GLY A 271 -11.32 -13.80 12.58
C GLY A 271 -11.05 -14.83 11.50
N GLY A 272 -9.98 -15.64 11.63
CA GLY A 272 -9.57 -16.61 10.62
C GLY A 272 -8.87 -16.00 9.38
N VAL A 273 -8.44 -14.74 9.43
CA VAL A 273 -7.69 -14.10 8.34
C VAL A 273 -6.23 -14.56 8.39
N PRO A 274 -5.70 -15.26 7.36
CA PRO A 274 -4.35 -15.83 7.36
C PRO A 274 -3.23 -14.85 7.70
N ARG A 275 -3.30 -13.63 7.15
CA ARG A 275 -2.30 -12.59 7.44
C ARG A 275 -2.29 -12.17 8.91
N LEU A 276 -3.46 -12.06 9.54
CA LEU A 276 -3.57 -11.72 10.96
C LEU A 276 -3.12 -12.89 11.84
N ILE A 277 -3.46 -14.13 11.46
CA ILE A 277 -2.98 -15.33 12.13
C ILE A 277 -1.46 -15.35 12.14
N ASN A 278 -0.82 -15.12 10.99
CA ASN A 278 0.64 -15.08 10.89
C ASN A 278 1.24 -14.04 11.82
N THR A 279 0.70 -12.81 11.80
CA THR A 279 1.22 -11.73 12.65
C THR A 279 1.11 -12.09 14.14
N LEU A 280 -0.05 -12.59 14.58
CA LEU A 280 -0.29 -12.93 15.98
C LEU A 280 0.57 -14.12 16.43
N CYS A 281 0.65 -15.17 15.61
CA CYS A 281 1.44 -16.36 15.92
C CYS A 281 2.94 -16.06 15.97
N ASP A 282 3.46 -15.25 15.05
CA ASP A 282 4.88 -14.84 15.05
C ASP A 282 5.22 -14.04 16.31
N THR A 283 4.35 -13.07 16.69
CA THR A 283 4.54 -12.28 17.92
C THR A 283 4.41 -13.14 19.18
N ALA A 284 3.46 -14.08 19.23
CA ALA A 284 3.31 -14.98 20.37
C ALA A 284 4.52 -15.93 20.54
N MET A 285 5.09 -16.41 19.43
CA MET A 285 6.34 -17.19 19.47
C MET A 285 7.53 -16.34 19.95
N LEU A 286 7.59 -15.06 19.60
CA LEU A 286 8.61 -14.13 20.13
C LEU A 286 8.43 -13.91 21.63
N SER A 287 7.19 -13.81 22.13
CA SER A 287 6.90 -13.71 23.58
C SER A 287 7.37 -14.97 24.33
N ALA A 288 7.04 -16.16 23.83
CA ALA A 288 7.50 -17.43 24.42
C ALA A 288 9.04 -17.55 24.39
N PHE A 289 9.69 -17.13 23.28
CA PHE A 289 11.13 -17.08 23.17
C PHE A 289 11.77 -16.15 24.22
N ALA A 290 11.22 -14.94 24.40
CA ALA A 290 11.69 -14.00 25.43
C ALA A 290 11.60 -14.59 26.85
N ALA A 291 10.60 -15.45 27.07
CA ALA A 291 10.45 -16.21 28.33
C ALA A 291 11.22 -17.54 28.37
N ASN A 292 12.08 -17.80 27.34
CA ASN A 292 12.88 -19.02 27.17
C ASN A 292 12.04 -20.32 27.23
N ARG A 293 10.87 -20.33 26.56
CA ARG A 293 9.97 -21.48 26.46
C ARG A 293 9.87 -21.92 25.01
N ASP A 294 9.86 -23.22 24.79
CA ASP A 294 9.75 -23.87 23.46
C ASP A 294 8.29 -24.25 23.12
N VAL A 295 7.33 -23.77 23.94
CA VAL A 295 5.89 -23.93 23.75
C VAL A 295 5.20 -22.59 23.98
N VAL A 296 4.27 -22.24 23.10
CA VAL A 296 3.44 -21.03 23.19
C VAL A 296 2.19 -21.33 24.02
N THR A 297 2.00 -20.56 25.07
CA THR A 297 0.87 -20.66 25.99
C THR A 297 -0.15 -19.55 25.74
N LEU A 298 -1.31 -19.64 26.38
CA LEU A 298 -2.33 -18.60 26.34
C LEU A 298 -1.79 -17.23 26.82
N ALA A 299 -0.87 -17.23 27.80
CA ALA A 299 -0.24 -16.01 28.31
C ALA A 299 0.63 -15.32 27.23
N ASP A 300 1.29 -16.10 26.37
CA ASP A 300 2.08 -15.55 25.25
C ASP A 300 1.21 -14.93 24.19
N VAL A 301 0.09 -15.57 23.89
CA VAL A 301 -0.92 -15.03 22.97
C VAL A 301 -1.52 -13.74 23.52
N ALA A 302 -1.85 -13.69 24.83
CA ALA A 302 -2.35 -12.48 25.46
C ALA A 302 -1.32 -11.35 25.43
N SER A 303 -0.05 -11.64 25.75
CA SER A 303 1.05 -10.67 25.66
C SER A 303 1.21 -10.13 24.22
N ALA A 304 1.13 -11.00 23.23
CA ALA A 304 1.20 -10.61 21.82
C ALA A 304 0.03 -9.71 21.39
N ILE A 305 -1.18 -9.98 21.87
CA ILE A 305 -2.37 -9.16 21.63
C ILE A 305 -2.19 -7.76 22.20
N ASP A 306 -1.69 -7.67 23.44
CA ASP A 306 -1.43 -6.39 24.12
C ASP A 306 -0.33 -5.59 23.42
N GLU A 307 0.77 -6.24 23.00
CA GLU A 307 1.87 -5.62 22.26
C GLU A 307 1.40 -5.07 20.90
N LEU A 308 0.59 -5.84 20.18
CA LEU A 308 -0.02 -5.44 18.91
C LEU A 308 -1.17 -4.43 19.12
N ARG A 309 -1.63 -4.20 20.35
CA ARG A 309 -2.78 -3.35 20.70
C ARG A 309 -4.04 -3.73 19.92
N TRP A 310 -4.28 -5.01 19.80
CA TRP A 310 -5.43 -5.49 19.07
C TRP A 310 -6.68 -5.55 19.91
N VAL A 311 -7.80 -5.17 19.30
CA VAL A 311 -9.15 -5.45 19.79
C VAL A 311 -9.71 -6.67 19.05
N GLU A 312 -10.73 -7.31 19.59
CA GLU A 312 -11.37 -8.45 18.94
C GLU A 312 -11.76 -8.17 17.50
N TYR A 313 -11.63 -9.18 16.66
CA TYR A 313 -11.91 -9.04 15.21
C TYR A 313 -13.35 -8.60 14.94
N SER A 314 -14.33 -9.13 15.69
CA SER A 314 -15.73 -8.73 15.61
C SER A 314 -15.95 -7.23 15.87
N ALA A 315 -15.24 -6.68 16.86
CA ALA A 315 -15.33 -5.25 17.19
C ALA A 315 -14.69 -4.38 16.09
N ARG A 316 -13.58 -4.83 15.48
CA ARG A 316 -12.94 -4.13 14.35
C ARG A 316 -13.84 -4.06 13.11
N THR A 317 -14.52 -5.16 12.80
CA THR A 317 -15.41 -5.25 11.63
C THR A 317 -16.65 -4.38 11.82
N GLN A 318 -17.22 -4.34 13.03
CA GLN A 318 -18.37 -3.48 13.33
C GLN A 318 -18.03 -1.98 13.23
N GLN A 319 -16.82 -1.57 13.60
CA GLN A 319 -16.36 -0.20 13.44
C GLN A 319 -16.18 0.19 11.96
N SER A 320 -15.76 -0.75 11.12
CA SER A 320 -15.57 -0.52 9.69
C SER A 320 -16.89 -0.47 8.90
N THR A 321 -17.92 -1.18 9.36
CA THR A 321 -19.24 -1.25 8.69
C THR A 321 -20.24 -0.23 9.21
N ARG A 322 -19.90 0.55 10.25
CA ARG A 322 -20.78 1.59 10.76
C ARG A 322 -20.80 2.75 9.76
N PRO A 323 -21.91 3.01 9.05
CA PRO A 323 -22.02 4.21 8.24
C PRO A 323 -21.80 5.42 9.15
N PRO A 324 -21.23 6.53 8.67
CA PRO A 324 -21.12 7.74 9.46
C PRO A 324 -22.48 8.04 10.04
N VAL A 325 -22.59 8.07 11.38
CA VAL A 325 -23.85 8.43 12.05
C VAL A 325 -24.14 9.87 11.66
N VAL A 326 -24.97 10.04 10.65
CA VAL A 326 -25.69 11.29 10.43
C VAL A 326 -26.64 11.38 11.62
N PRO A 327 -26.54 12.38 12.50
CA PRO A 327 -27.54 12.52 13.57
C PRO A 327 -28.90 12.58 12.90
N ALA A 328 -29.77 11.64 13.25
CA ALA A 328 -31.16 11.65 12.81
C ALA A 328 -31.73 13.02 13.17
N ALA A 329 -32.21 13.75 12.16
CA ALA A 329 -33.06 14.90 12.39
C ALA A 329 -34.26 14.38 13.20
N ALA A 330 -34.44 14.89 14.39
CA ALA A 330 -35.60 14.59 15.19
C ALA A 330 -36.84 14.95 14.37
N ASP A 331 -37.68 13.98 14.15
CA ASP A 331 -39.02 14.19 13.60
C ASP A 331 -39.73 15.19 14.51
N VAL A 332 -39.89 16.39 14.01
CA VAL A 332 -40.79 17.39 14.64
C VAL A 332 -42.12 17.28 13.89
N ASP A 333 -43.10 16.65 14.56
CA ASP A 333 -44.45 16.64 14.16
C ASP A 333 -44.94 18.09 13.90
N HIS A 334 -45.44 18.30 12.74
CA HIS A 334 -46.17 19.52 12.35
C HIS A 334 -47.60 19.43 12.87
N ASP A 335 -47.87 20.09 13.99
CA ASP A 335 -49.21 20.59 14.24
C ASP A 335 -49.27 22.08 13.90
N ILE A 336 -50.20 22.39 13.03
CA ILE A 336 -50.54 23.73 12.53
C ILE A 336 -51.47 24.38 13.56
N ASP A 337 -51.13 25.56 14.11
CA ASP A 337 -51.93 26.77 14.18
C ASP A 337 -51.41 27.76 15.22
N GLU A 338 -51.43 29.03 14.75
CA GLU A 338 -51.50 30.34 15.39
C GLU A 338 -50.20 31.15 15.62
N PRO A 339 -50.29 32.46 15.39
CA PRO A 339 -49.15 33.34 15.22
C PRO A 339 -48.78 34.07 16.50
N PHE A 340 -47.49 33.96 16.94
CA PHE A 340 -46.96 34.80 18.01
C PHE A 340 -45.81 35.66 17.53
N ARG A 341 -46.01 36.98 17.62
CA ARG A 341 -45.00 38.00 17.37
C ARG A 341 -44.04 38.16 18.60
N GLY A 342 -42.73 38.19 18.35
CA GLY A 342 -41.74 38.83 19.19
C GLY A 342 -40.44 38.05 19.27
N PRO A 343 -39.31 38.59 19.73
CA PRO A 343 -38.48 39.61 19.10
C PRO A 343 -37.23 39.03 18.46
N ARG A 344 -36.61 39.80 17.58
CA ARG A 344 -35.39 39.49 16.83
C ARG A 344 -34.24 38.95 17.67
N SER A 345 -33.79 37.73 17.43
CA SER A 345 -32.51 37.18 17.90
C SER A 345 -31.59 36.99 16.70
N GLY A 346 -30.34 37.25 16.90
CA GLY A 346 -29.26 37.32 15.94
C GLY A 346 -28.92 35.98 15.23
N PRO A 347 -27.98 35.96 14.29
CA PRO A 347 -27.72 34.84 13.40
C PRO A 347 -27.29 33.61 14.18
N ALA A 348 -27.86 32.45 13.81
CA ALA A 348 -27.53 31.13 14.35
C ALA A 348 -26.05 30.80 14.13
N PRO A 349 -25.39 30.11 15.09
CA PRO A 349 -24.01 29.69 14.93
C PRO A 349 -23.90 28.68 13.79
N ALA A 350 -22.90 28.91 12.91
CA ALA A 350 -22.57 28.01 11.82
C ALA A 350 -22.21 26.61 12.34
N PRO A 351 -22.49 25.53 11.59
CA PRO A 351 -22.14 24.16 11.99
C PRO A 351 -20.64 24.03 12.23
N PRO A 352 -20.22 23.19 13.20
CA PRO A 352 -18.80 23.05 13.55
C PRO A 352 -18.03 22.53 12.33
N GLN A 353 -17.06 23.33 11.87
CA GLN A 353 -16.18 22.96 10.77
C GLN A 353 -15.29 21.78 11.18
N PRO A 354 -15.01 20.80 10.30
CA PRO A 354 -14.12 19.69 10.61
C PRO A 354 -12.75 20.20 11.02
N ALA A 355 -12.22 19.64 12.10
CA ALA A 355 -10.99 20.10 12.74
C ALA A 355 -9.79 20.11 11.78
N THR A 356 -9.14 21.25 11.61
CA THR A 356 -7.88 21.40 10.92
C THR A 356 -6.77 20.76 11.76
N LEU A 357 -5.98 19.86 11.20
CA LEU A 357 -4.91 19.14 11.88
C LEU A 357 -3.52 19.77 11.65
N GLY A 358 -3.39 20.54 10.58
CA GLY A 358 -2.18 21.24 10.22
C GLY A 358 -2.45 22.22 9.10
N ARG A 359 -1.43 23.00 8.72
CA ARG A 359 -1.48 23.94 7.59
C ARG A 359 -0.28 23.76 6.70
N LEU A 360 -0.48 23.97 5.41
CA LEU A 360 0.57 24.00 4.42
C LEU A 360 0.69 25.42 3.87
N LEU A 361 1.85 26.02 4.06
CA LEU A 361 2.16 27.35 3.53
C LEU A 361 2.96 27.16 2.24
N VAL A 362 2.47 27.70 1.14
CA VAL A 362 3.17 27.72 -0.15
C VAL A 362 3.94 29.01 -0.26
N ALA A 363 5.26 28.91 -0.35
CA ALA A 363 6.12 30.08 -0.50
C ALA A 363 6.86 30.05 -1.85
N THR A 364 7.09 31.23 -2.42
CA THR A 364 7.89 31.43 -3.62
C THR A 364 8.79 32.63 -3.37
N ASP A 365 10.09 32.47 -3.61
CA ASP A 365 11.12 33.50 -3.37
C ASP A 365 11.00 34.12 -1.94
N GLY A 366 10.75 33.29 -0.93
CA GLY A 366 10.66 33.67 0.47
C GLY A 366 9.36 34.40 0.87
N ARG A 367 8.37 34.49 -0.01
CA ARG A 367 7.06 35.07 0.29
C ARG A 367 5.98 34.00 0.26
N THR A 368 5.17 33.91 1.33
CA THR A 368 4.01 33.02 1.36
C THR A 368 2.95 33.54 0.39
N VAL A 369 2.58 32.70 -0.57
CA VAL A 369 1.62 33.02 -1.62
C VAL A 369 0.24 32.44 -1.29
N GLN A 370 0.19 31.28 -0.61
CA GLN A 370 -1.04 30.58 -0.33
C GLN A 370 -0.93 29.77 0.96
N GLU A 371 -2.04 29.64 1.68
CA GLU A 371 -2.16 28.82 2.88
C GLU A 371 -3.32 27.84 2.69
N ILE A 372 -3.09 26.56 3.02
CA ILE A 372 -4.06 25.49 2.85
C ILE A 372 -4.24 24.73 4.16
N PRO A 373 -5.46 24.67 4.71
CA PRO A 373 -5.75 23.88 5.89
C PRO A 373 -5.72 22.39 5.54
N LEU A 374 -4.95 21.61 6.29
CA LEU A 374 -4.87 20.17 6.18
C LEU A 374 -5.87 19.52 7.14
N ARG A 375 -6.81 18.79 6.57
CA ARG A 375 -7.80 17.97 7.28
C ARG A 375 -7.49 16.50 7.02
N VAL A 376 -8.10 15.59 7.79
CA VAL A 376 -7.98 14.15 7.48
C VAL A 376 -8.39 13.91 6.01
N GLY A 377 -7.49 13.30 5.25
CA GLY A 377 -7.70 13.05 3.83
C GLY A 377 -6.42 13.14 3.00
N ARG A 378 -6.61 13.25 1.71
CA ARG A 378 -5.53 13.33 0.71
C ARG A 378 -5.68 14.63 -0.07
N ILE A 379 -4.55 15.32 -0.33
CA ILE A 379 -4.43 16.50 -1.17
C ILE A 379 -3.41 16.20 -2.26
N ILE A 380 -3.76 16.43 -3.53
CA ILE A 380 -2.86 16.32 -4.68
C ILE A 380 -2.33 17.72 -5.02
N VAL A 381 -1.02 17.79 -5.19
CA VAL A 381 -0.29 19.02 -5.58
C VAL A 381 0.24 18.86 -6.99
N GLY A 382 -0.01 19.83 -7.87
CA GLY A 382 0.47 19.77 -9.24
C GLY A 382 0.20 21.04 -10.04
N ARG A 383 0.58 21.04 -11.33
CA ARG A 383 0.48 22.22 -12.19
C ARG A 383 -0.92 22.46 -12.75
N THR A 384 -1.69 21.41 -12.96
CA THR A 384 -3.00 21.49 -13.61
C THR A 384 -4.11 21.85 -12.62
N THR A 385 -5.20 22.44 -13.13
CA THR A 385 -6.34 22.92 -12.34
C THR A 385 -7.20 21.83 -11.69
N ASP A 386 -6.97 20.58 -12.04
CA ASP A 386 -7.61 19.40 -11.49
C ASP A 386 -6.96 18.88 -10.19
N ASN A 387 -5.89 19.55 -9.69
CA ASN A 387 -5.28 19.26 -8.41
C ASN A 387 -5.92 20.06 -7.29
N ASP A 388 -5.92 19.51 -6.08
CA ASP A 388 -6.42 20.20 -4.88
C ASP A 388 -5.58 21.44 -4.54
N LEU A 389 -4.27 21.39 -4.84
CA LEU A 389 -3.34 22.52 -4.79
C LEU A 389 -2.68 22.70 -6.15
N GLN A 390 -3.07 23.75 -6.86
CA GLN A 390 -2.45 24.13 -8.12
C GLN A 390 -1.21 25.01 -7.87
N ILE A 391 -0.09 24.61 -8.49
CA ILE A 391 1.15 25.42 -8.56
C ILE A 391 1.48 25.60 -10.03
N ASP A 392 1.09 26.74 -10.61
CA ASP A 392 1.33 27.05 -12.03
C ASP A 392 2.80 27.37 -12.28
N SER A 393 3.60 26.32 -12.46
CA SER A 393 5.04 26.41 -12.74
C SER A 393 5.47 25.32 -13.69
N ARG A 394 6.28 25.70 -14.70
CA ARG A 394 6.87 24.75 -15.67
C ARG A 394 7.78 23.70 -15.01
N PHE A 395 8.23 23.95 -13.79
CA PHE A 395 9.07 23.03 -13.01
C PHE A 395 8.25 22.06 -12.14
N VAL A 396 6.91 22.18 -12.13
CA VAL A 396 5.99 21.31 -11.42
C VAL A 396 5.29 20.39 -12.43
N SER A 397 5.25 19.10 -12.17
CA SER A 397 4.53 18.11 -13.00
C SER A 397 3.01 18.31 -12.89
N ARG A 398 2.24 17.80 -13.87
CA ARG A 398 0.76 17.90 -13.87
C ARG A 398 0.17 17.44 -12.54
N HIS A 399 0.57 16.25 -12.07
CA HIS A 399 0.39 15.75 -10.72
C HIS A 399 1.78 15.49 -10.17
N HIS A 400 2.23 16.28 -9.19
CA HIS A 400 3.62 16.26 -8.76
C HIS A 400 3.82 15.42 -7.51
N CYS A 401 3.02 15.67 -6.48
CA CYS A 401 3.06 14.92 -5.25
C CYS A 401 1.67 14.87 -4.61
N GLN A 402 1.53 14.00 -3.60
CA GLN A 402 0.34 13.95 -2.74
C GLN A 402 0.73 14.12 -1.28
N ILE A 403 -0.17 14.73 -0.51
CA ILE A 403 -0.07 14.87 0.93
C ILE A 403 -1.22 14.09 1.56
N ILE A 404 -0.89 13.13 2.40
CA ILE A 404 -1.85 12.28 3.10
C ILE A 404 -1.82 12.67 4.57
N THR A 405 -2.92 13.23 5.06
CA THR A 405 -3.07 13.65 6.46
C THR A 405 -3.98 12.67 7.19
N THR A 406 -3.46 12.10 8.27
CA THR A 406 -4.19 11.25 9.21
C THR A 406 -4.31 11.94 10.57
N PRO A 407 -5.14 11.47 11.51
CA PRO A 407 -5.20 12.03 12.86
C PRO A 407 -3.84 12.08 13.58
N HIS A 408 -2.92 11.18 13.23
CA HIS A 408 -1.65 11.00 13.94
C HIS A 408 -0.41 11.40 13.14
N SER A 409 -0.50 11.52 11.81
CA SER A 409 0.65 11.79 10.95
C SER A 409 0.26 12.55 9.69
N CYS A 410 1.24 13.24 9.10
CA CYS A 410 1.13 13.84 7.78
C CYS A 410 2.30 13.32 6.91
N VAL A 411 2.03 12.84 5.71
CA VAL A 411 3.03 12.24 4.82
C VAL A 411 2.95 12.88 3.46
N ILE A 412 4.10 13.25 2.89
CA ILE A 412 4.20 13.68 1.49
C ILE A 412 4.84 12.57 0.64
N GLU A 413 4.28 12.33 -0.55
CA GLU A 413 4.77 11.34 -1.50
C GLU A 413 4.90 11.93 -2.90
N ASP A 414 6.03 11.65 -3.56
CA ASP A 414 6.26 12.01 -4.97
C ASP A 414 5.46 11.10 -5.90
N LEU A 415 4.65 11.68 -6.76
CA LEU A 415 3.85 10.95 -7.76
C LEU A 415 4.66 10.70 -9.06
N ASN A 416 5.91 10.33 -8.92
CA ASN A 416 6.85 10.12 -10.02
C ASN A 416 7.04 11.39 -10.87
N SER A 417 7.21 12.51 -10.19
CA SER A 417 7.39 13.81 -10.82
C SER A 417 8.74 13.91 -11.55
N THR A 418 8.79 14.74 -12.58
CA THR A 418 10.01 14.93 -13.41
C THR A 418 11.18 15.46 -12.57
N ASN A 419 10.93 16.45 -11.74
CA ASN A 419 11.96 17.10 -10.93
C ASN A 419 12.11 16.54 -9.52
N GLY A 420 11.12 15.79 -9.01
CA GLY A 420 11.12 15.23 -7.66
C GLY A 420 10.77 16.24 -6.57
N ILE A 421 10.60 15.73 -5.37
CA ILE A 421 10.42 16.51 -4.13
C ILE A 421 11.69 16.45 -3.30
N TYR A 422 12.04 17.56 -2.62
CA TYR A 422 13.25 17.67 -1.82
C TYR A 422 12.93 18.14 -0.40
N VAL A 423 13.49 17.43 0.58
CA VAL A 423 13.45 17.80 2.01
C VAL A 423 14.87 17.92 2.50
N LYS A 424 15.24 19.06 3.11
CA LYS A 424 16.61 19.33 3.58
C LYS A 424 17.66 19.05 2.49
N SER A 425 17.39 19.49 1.26
CA SER A 425 18.24 19.31 0.07
C SER A 425 18.44 17.86 -0.40
N ARG A 426 17.70 16.92 0.12
CA ARG A 426 17.70 15.50 -0.33
C ARG A 426 16.44 15.20 -1.10
N ARG A 427 16.58 14.56 -2.26
CA ARG A 427 15.44 14.05 -3.02
C ARG A 427 14.83 12.88 -2.27
N VAL A 428 13.50 12.94 -2.04
CA VAL A 428 12.76 11.89 -1.35
C VAL A 428 11.57 11.41 -2.19
N ARG A 429 11.22 10.15 -2.07
CA ARG A 429 9.99 9.61 -2.68
C ARG A 429 8.83 9.69 -1.71
N ARG A 430 9.10 9.55 -0.42
CA ARG A 430 8.13 9.60 0.67
C ARG A 430 8.80 10.18 1.90
N HIS A 431 8.09 11.09 2.61
CA HIS A 431 8.60 11.69 3.83
C HIS A 431 7.46 11.98 4.82
N TYR A 432 7.68 11.66 6.09
CA TYR A 432 6.78 12.05 7.17
C TYR A 432 7.08 13.50 7.55
N LEU A 433 6.07 14.36 7.41
CA LEU A 433 6.20 15.80 7.71
C LEU A 433 6.16 16.02 9.20
N ASN A 434 7.17 16.72 9.72
CA ASN A 434 7.24 17.24 11.08
C ASN A 434 6.99 18.74 11.05
N ASP A 435 6.58 19.31 12.20
CA ASP A 435 6.36 20.75 12.33
C ASP A 435 7.58 21.55 11.87
N GLY A 436 7.35 22.53 10.99
CA GLY A 436 8.40 23.35 10.38
C GLY A 436 9.19 22.69 9.22
N ASP A 437 8.87 21.45 8.80
CA ASP A 437 9.53 20.86 7.64
C ASP A 437 9.22 21.65 6.36
N VAL A 438 10.27 21.92 5.58
CA VAL A 438 10.20 22.61 4.28
C VAL A 438 10.43 21.59 3.16
N VAL A 439 9.45 21.47 2.28
CA VAL A 439 9.52 20.63 1.09
C VAL A 439 9.64 21.49 -0.16
N VAL A 440 10.70 21.31 -0.93
CA VAL A 440 10.94 22.06 -2.18
C VAL A 440 10.39 21.30 -3.37
N ILE A 441 9.56 21.98 -4.17
CA ILE A 441 8.97 21.48 -5.40
C ILE A 441 9.24 22.49 -6.52
N GLY A 442 10.18 22.15 -7.39
CA GLY A 442 10.64 23.08 -8.43
C GLY A 442 11.28 24.33 -7.84
N LYS A 443 10.59 25.49 -7.88
CA LYS A 443 11.02 26.77 -7.29
C LYS A 443 10.16 27.17 -6.08
N HIS A 444 9.24 26.33 -5.66
CA HIS A 444 8.29 26.60 -4.60
C HIS A 444 8.67 25.82 -3.35
N GLU A 445 8.42 26.40 -2.21
CA GLU A 445 8.61 25.81 -0.89
C GLU A 445 7.25 25.56 -0.24
N LEU A 446 7.03 24.34 0.23
CA LEU A 446 5.87 23.95 1.01
C LEU A 446 6.30 23.79 2.45
N ILE A 447 5.84 24.66 3.33
CA ILE A 447 6.17 24.66 4.76
C ILE A 447 4.99 24.03 5.50
N TYR A 448 5.26 22.98 6.25
CA TYR A 448 4.26 22.28 7.03
C TYR A 448 4.21 22.82 8.47
N VAL A 449 3.01 23.17 8.95
CA VAL A 449 2.75 23.58 10.33
C VAL A 449 1.78 22.61 10.97
N ASP A 450 2.18 21.97 12.08
CA ASP A 450 1.35 20.99 12.79
C ASP A 450 0.53 21.65 13.90
N GLU A 451 -0.77 21.84 13.68
CA GLU A 451 -1.68 22.46 14.66
C GLU A 451 -2.02 21.54 15.84
N ARG A 452 -1.74 20.24 15.75
CA ARG A 452 -1.95 19.31 16.86
C ARG A 452 -1.04 19.63 18.03
N LEU A 453 0.21 20.04 17.76
CA LEU A 453 1.18 20.44 18.79
C LEU A 453 0.79 21.77 19.47
N HIS A 454 0.16 22.69 18.75
CA HIS A 454 -0.26 23.98 19.29
C HIS A 454 -1.49 23.87 20.20
N ARG A 455 -2.42 22.95 19.91
CA ARG A 455 -3.60 22.71 20.76
C ARG A 455 -3.25 22.12 22.13
N VAL A 456 -2.20 21.29 22.22
CA VAL A 456 -1.73 20.71 23.48
C VAL A 456 -1.11 21.81 24.37
N ARG A 457 -0.46 22.82 23.80
CA ARG A 457 0.10 23.93 24.58
C ARG A 457 -0.96 24.89 25.13
N SER A 458 -2.05 25.15 24.40
CA SER A 458 -3.13 26.02 24.85
C SER A 458 -4.02 25.37 25.92
N SER A 459 -4.13 24.07 26.00
CA SER A 459 -4.91 23.36 27.03
C SER A 459 -4.22 23.29 28.40
N PHE A 460 -2.92 23.59 28.48
CA PHE A 460 -2.18 23.66 29.76
C PHE A 460 -2.16 25.05 30.42
N THR A 461 -2.66 26.11 29.74
CA THR A 461 -2.67 27.46 30.26
C THR A 461 -4.00 27.92 30.88
N ASP A 462 -5.06 27.05 30.80
CA ASP A 462 -6.41 27.47 31.21
C ASP A 462 -6.94 26.80 32.49
N THR A 463 -6.07 26.38 33.40
CA THR A 463 -6.55 25.86 34.69
C THR A 463 -5.61 26.29 35.83
N GLN A 464 -5.72 27.55 36.28
CA GLN A 464 -5.66 27.90 37.71
C GLN A 464 -6.11 29.35 37.94
N PRO A 465 -7.10 29.62 38.83
CA PRO A 465 -7.37 30.96 39.34
C PRO A 465 -6.53 31.24 40.55
N GLY A 466 -5.78 32.37 40.52
CA GLY A 466 -5.48 33.19 41.63
C GLY A 466 -4.45 32.73 42.67
N ILE A 467 -3.18 33.09 42.44
CA ILE A 467 -2.28 33.51 43.54
C ILE A 467 -1.40 34.62 42.94
N ALA A 468 -1.48 35.83 43.51
CA ALA A 468 -0.64 36.94 43.14
C ALA A 468 0.81 36.70 43.61
N PRO A 469 1.82 37.00 42.77
CA PRO A 469 3.22 36.94 43.22
C PRO A 469 3.59 38.16 44.06
N PRO A 470 4.48 38.00 45.07
CA PRO A 470 5.00 39.14 45.88
C PRO A 470 5.97 39.97 45.06
N ALA A 471 5.96 41.26 45.34
CA ALA A 471 6.83 42.28 44.76
C ALA A 471 8.31 41.94 45.01
N LEU A 472 9.13 41.98 43.97
CA LEU A 472 10.58 41.93 44.05
C LEU A 472 11.12 43.37 43.93
N GLU A 473 11.86 43.72 44.95
CA GLU A 473 12.56 44.98 45.11
C GLU A 473 13.60 45.21 44.01
N THR A 474 13.65 46.44 43.54
CA THR A 474 14.70 47.01 42.71
C THR A 474 16.04 47.04 43.45
N VAL A 475 17.06 46.42 42.88
CA VAL A 475 18.45 46.70 43.23
C VAL A 475 19.15 47.30 42.02
N GLU A 476 19.47 48.56 42.10
CA GLU A 476 20.41 49.27 41.23
C GLU A 476 21.83 48.76 41.48
N SER A 477 22.58 48.47 40.41
CA SER A 477 24.02 48.67 40.40
C SER A 477 24.57 48.83 39.00
N THR A 478 24.84 50.09 38.66
CA THR A 478 26.09 50.64 38.11
C THR A 478 26.94 49.78 37.17
N GLY A 479 26.97 50.18 35.93
CA GLY A 479 28.12 50.65 35.17
C GLY A 479 29.19 49.61 34.76
N THR A 480 29.40 49.41 33.53
CA THR A 480 30.60 49.80 32.79
C THR A 480 30.51 49.52 31.32
N SER A 481 30.78 50.54 30.55
CA SER A 481 31.09 50.70 29.15
C SER A 481 32.08 49.68 28.55
N GLY A 482 31.87 49.32 27.31
CA GLY A 482 32.86 48.64 26.46
C GLY A 482 32.26 48.33 25.08
N ARG A 483 32.16 49.30 24.23
CA ARG A 483 32.61 49.52 22.87
C ARG A 483 32.93 48.22 22.08
N VAL A 484 32.16 47.92 21.04
CA VAL A 484 32.27 48.25 19.59
C VAL A 484 33.31 47.40 18.83
N GLU A 485 32.90 46.80 17.77
CA GLU A 485 33.32 46.91 16.36
C GLU A 485 32.71 45.69 15.64
N GLU A 486 31.73 45.86 14.79
CA GLU A 486 31.76 46.11 13.35
C GLU A 486 32.87 45.37 12.60
N PHE A 487 32.50 44.33 11.87
CA PHE A 487 33.17 43.92 10.62
C PHE A 487 32.12 43.48 9.62
N ALA A 488 31.81 44.43 8.75
CA ALA A 488 31.17 44.14 7.46
C ALA A 488 32.28 44.04 6.41
N GLN A 489 31.90 43.39 5.31
CA GLN A 489 32.44 43.46 3.95
C GLN A 489 33.57 42.53 3.52
N SER A 490 33.23 41.74 2.55
CA SER A 490 33.62 41.86 1.12
C SER A 490 34.66 40.88 0.62
N SER A 491 34.29 40.17 -0.42
CA SER A 491 34.95 39.96 -1.73
C SER A 491 34.32 38.74 -2.43
N VAL A 492 33.61 38.86 -3.47
CA VAL A 492 33.66 39.31 -4.86
C VAL A 492 34.95 38.91 -5.57
N LEU A 493 34.72 38.06 -6.60
CA LEU A 493 35.43 37.84 -7.86
C LEU A 493 36.80 37.14 -7.87
N ARG A 494 36.90 36.01 -8.63
CA ARG A 494 37.44 36.01 -10.00
C ARG A 494 37.32 34.65 -10.71
N ARG A 495 36.92 34.73 -11.97
CA ARG A 495 37.06 33.73 -13.04
C ARG A 495 38.54 33.53 -13.39
N THR A 496 38.85 32.37 -13.97
CA THR A 496 39.65 32.08 -15.18
C THR A 496 39.47 30.57 -15.41
N GLU A 497 38.89 30.07 -16.47
CA GLU A 497 39.28 29.82 -17.86
C GLU A 497 40.65 29.11 -18.00
N GLU A 498 40.60 28.08 -18.89
CA GLU A 498 41.67 27.28 -19.55
C GLU A 498 42.02 25.96 -18.84
N SER A 499 41.81 24.80 -19.40
CA SER A 499 42.02 24.14 -20.70
C SER A 499 41.13 22.88 -20.80
#